data_5d836ba689c1faad0b395021639ca8e2
#
_entry.id   5d836ba689c1faad0b395021639ca8e2
#
_cell.length_a   1.000
_cell.length_b   1.000
_cell.length_c   1.000
_cell.angle_alpha   90.00
_cell.angle_beta   90.00
_cell.angle_gamma   90.00
#
_symmetry.space_group_name_H-M   'P 1'
#
loop_
_entity.id
_entity.type
_entity.pdbx_description
1 polymer ?
#
loop_
_entity_poly.entity_id
_entity_poly.type
_entity_poly.pdbx_seq_one_letter_code
_entity_poly.pdbx_strand_id
1 'polypeptide(L)'
;MSNTSDSFETYYKYNKINEKDPIIFIHGIGLNHRIWDDQTHYFKTYNTIVYDLIGHGKTPFNKKTLTMKDFTKQLLKLVDGLNINKFHLVGFSIGSLIARDFASSFSDRLSSLTIFGTVYKRSEDEKRQILNRY
;
A
#
# COMPACT_ATOMS: atom_id res chain seq x y z
N MET A 1 15.12 -3.40 6.36
CA MET A 1 15.38 -4.66 5.65
C MET A 1 14.34 -4.86 4.55
N SER A 2 14.75 -5.29 3.39
CA SER A 2 13.86 -5.51 2.26
C SER A 2 13.91 -6.96 1.83
N ASN A 3 12.84 -7.42 1.15
CA ASN A 3 12.72 -8.79 0.73
C ASN A 3 11.73 -8.87 -0.44
N THR A 4 11.79 -9.94 -1.20
CA THR A 4 10.91 -10.20 -2.33
C THR A 4 10.24 -11.56 -2.19
N SER A 5 9.65 -11.81 -1.03
CA SER A 5 9.08 -13.12 -0.71
C SER A 5 7.78 -13.41 -1.44
N ASP A 6 7.13 -12.41 -2.04
CA ASP A 6 5.90 -12.61 -2.77
C ASP A 6 6.14 -12.86 -4.25
N SER A 7 5.10 -13.29 -4.98
CA SER A 7 5.21 -13.63 -6.39
C SER A 7 5.34 -12.41 -7.30
N PHE A 8 5.17 -11.20 -6.78
CA PHE A 8 5.33 -9.95 -7.53
C PHE A 8 6.70 -9.32 -7.33
N GLU A 9 7.58 -9.99 -6.58
CA GLU A 9 8.89 -9.46 -6.26
C GLU A 9 8.80 -8.07 -5.62
N THR A 10 7.83 -7.90 -4.74
CA THR A 10 7.58 -6.61 -4.09
C THR A 10 8.74 -6.19 -3.21
N TYR A 11 9.25 -4.99 -3.45
CA TYR A 11 10.22 -4.38 -2.55
C TYR A 11 9.50 -3.85 -1.33
N TYR A 12 9.96 -4.21 -0.15
CA TYR A 12 9.38 -3.72 1.11
C TYR A 12 10.44 -3.57 2.19
N LYS A 13 10.11 -2.77 3.18
CA LYS A 13 10.90 -2.66 4.42
C LYS A 13 9.97 -2.97 5.59
N TYR A 14 10.38 -3.90 6.40
CA TYR A 14 9.62 -4.31 7.59
C TYR A 14 10.47 -4.01 8.83
N ASN A 15 10.05 -3.03 9.62
CA ASN A 15 10.66 -2.75 10.91
C ASN A 15 9.89 -3.51 11.99
N LYS A 16 10.27 -4.77 12.21
CA LYS A 16 9.60 -5.64 13.17
C LYS A 16 10.35 -5.58 14.51
N ILE A 17 9.69 -5.08 15.54
CA ILE A 17 10.26 -4.92 16.87
C ILE A 17 9.53 -5.75 17.95
N ASN A 18 8.32 -6.23 17.64
CA ASN A 18 7.53 -7.07 18.57
C ASN A 18 6.55 -7.93 17.76
N GLU A 19 5.63 -8.60 18.44
CA GLU A 19 4.67 -9.48 17.80
C GLU A 19 3.29 -8.84 17.60
N LYS A 20 3.18 -7.52 17.80
CA LYS A 20 1.92 -6.81 17.61
C LYS A 20 1.64 -6.57 16.12
N ASP A 21 0.37 -6.31 15.81
CA ASP A 21 -0.07 -6.03 14.43
C ASP A 21 0.71 -4.85 13.84
N PRO A 22 1.30 -4.99 12.66
CA PRO A 22 2.04 -3.90 12.05
C PRO A 22 1.14 -2.85 11.43
N ILE A 23 1.70 -1.66 11.20
CA ILE A 23 1.10 -0.60 10.40
C ILE A 23 1.68 -0.72 9.00
N ILE A 24 0.83 -0.87 7.99
CA ILE A 24 1.25 -0.97 6.59
C ILE A 24 0.82 0.30 5.86
N PHE A 25 1.76 0.91 5.14
CA PHE A 25 1.55 2.18 4.44
C PHE A 25 1.60 1.97 2.94
N ILE A 26 0.58 2.48 2.21
CA ILE A 26 0.51 2.43 0.74
C ILE A 26 0.70 3.83 0.18
N HIS A 27 1.73 4.01 -0.64
CA HIS A 27 2.05 5.30 -1.24
C HIS A 27 1.12 5.65 -2.42
N GLY A 28 1.26 6.87 -2.94
CA GLY A 28 0.51 7.36 -4.09
C GLY A 28 1.20 7.07 -5.42
N ILE A 29 0.45 7.26 -6.52
CA ILE A 29 0.97 7.01 -7.86
C ILE A 29 2.14 7.94 -8.16
N GLY A 30 3.15 7.41 -8.86
CA GLY A 30 4.35 8.17 -9.19
C GLY A 30 5.33 8.37 -8.04
N LEU A 31 5.03 7.80 -6.87
CA LEU A 31 5.84 7.91 -5.66
C LEU A 31 6.48 6.55 -5.35
N ASN A 32 6.96 6.39 -4.13
CA ASN A 32 7.50 5.13 -3.64
C ASN A 32 7.44 5.10 -2.12
N HIS A 33 7.94 4.03 -1.52
CA HIS A 33 7.89 3.82 -0.07
C HIS A 33 8.52 4.97 0.74
N ARG A 34 9.44 5.73 0.16
CA ARG A 34 10.19 6.76 0.89
C ARG A 34 9.34 7.95 1.31
N ILE A 35 8.14 8.12 0.72
CA ILE A 35 7.24 9.18 1.20
C ILE A 35 6.84 8.98 2.65
N TRP A 36 7.02 7.77 3.18
CA TRP A 36 6.63 7.43 4.55
C TRP A 36 7.79 7.52 5.55
N ASP A 37 8.96 8.05 5.14
CA ASP A 37 10.13 8.10 6.02
C ASP A 37 9.86 8.82 7.34
N ASP A 38 9.13 9.95 7.30
CA ASP A 38 8.80 10.69 8.51
C ASP A 38 7.83 9.90 9.39
N GLN A 39 6.84 9.26 8.80
CA GLN A 39 5.86 8.48 9.53
C GLN A 39 6.49 7.25 10.17
N THR A 40 7.34 6.52 9.43
CA THR A 40 8.01 5.35 10.01
C THR A 40 8.98 5.74 11.12
N HIS A 41 9.60 6.91 11.02
CA HIS A 41 10.42 7.43 12.10
C HIS A 41 9.58 7.76 13.34
N TYR A 42 8.45 8.43 13.13
CA TYR A 42 7.52 8.75 14.22
C TYR A 42 7.03 7.48 14.94
N PHE A 43 6.71 6.46 14.16
CA PHE A 43 6.19 5.18 14.68
C PHE A 43 7.28 4.14 14.89
N LYS A 44 8.52 4.55 15.17
CA LYS A 44 9.65 3.62 15.31
C LYS A 44 9.51 2.63 16.47
N THR A 45 8.58 2.88 17.40
CA THR A 45 8.29 1.95 18.49
C THR A 45 7.16 0.97 18.15
N TYR A 46 6.67 1.02 16.92
CA TYR A 46 5.65 0.12 16.39
C TYR A 46 6.25 -0.69 15.24
N ASN A 47 5.64 -1.84 14.95
CA ASN A 47 5.97 -2.56 13.72
C ASN A 47 5.43 -1.78 12.53
N THR A 48 6.28 -1.49 11.55
CA THR A 48 5.87 -0.75 10.35
C THR A 48 6.33 -1.47 9.10
N ILE A 49 5.50 -1.43 8.06
CA ILE A 49 5.82 -1.95 6.74
C ILE A 49 5.53 -0.87 5.71
N VAL A 50 6.51 -0.61 4.86
CA VAL A 50 6.33 0.22 3.66
C VAL A 50 6.74 -0.63 2.47
N TYR A 51 6.09 -0.42 1.34
CA TYR A 51 6.42 -1.20 0.13
C TYR A 51 6.18 -0.35 -1.11
N ASP A 52 6.79 -0.77 -2.21
CA ASP A 52 6.64 -0.11 -3.50
C ASP A 52 5.56 -0.83 -4.31
N LEU A 53 4.60 -0.07 -4.80
CA LEU A 53 3.55 -0.61 -5.68
C LEU A 53 4.15 -1.14 -6.98
N ILE A 54 3.47 -2.06 -7.62
CA ILE A 54 3.88 -2.62 -8.91
C ILE A 54 4.21 -1.47 -9.86
N GLY A 55 5.41 -1.53 -10.48
CA GLY A 55 5.86 -0.51 -11.42
C GLY A 55 6.39 0.77 -10.78
N HIS A 56 6.53 0.79 -9.44
CA HIS A 56 7.02 1.93 -8.69
C HIS A 56 8.28 1.55 -7.92
N GLY A 57 9.14 2.54 -7.68
CA GLY A 57 10.33 2.33 -6.87
C GLY A 57 11.14 1.13 -7.35
N LYS A 58 11.35 0.17 -6.47
CA LYS A 58 12.14 -1.03 -6.76
C LYS A 58 11.29 -2.26 -7.09
N THR A 59 9.98 -2.10 -7.21
CA THR A 59 9.09 -3.19 -7.60
C THR A 59 8.90 -3.17 -9.12
N PRO A 60 9.23 -4.24 -9.84
CA PRO A 60 9.16 -4.24 -11.30
C PRO A 60 7.73 -4.19 -11.82
N PHE A 61 7.60 -3.75 -13.07
CA PHE A 61 6.36 -3.77 -13.82
C PHE A 61 6.38 -5.01 -14.71
N ASN A 62 5.57 -6.00 -14.38
CA ASN A 62 5.59 -7.29 -15.06
C ASN A 62 4.29 -7.62 -15.80
N LYS A 63 3.45 -6.63 -16.04
CA LYS A 63 2.18 -6.76 -16.79
C LYS A 63 1.99 -5.55 -17.69
N LYS A 64 1.37 -5.79 -18.86
CA LYS A 64 1.07 -4.70 -19.78
C LYS A 64 0.05 -3.71 -19.23
N THR A 65 -0.95 -4.22 -18.50
CA THR A 65 -2.04 -3.41 -17.96
C THR A 65 -2.23 -3.75 -16.50
N LEU A 66 -2.29 -2.73 -15.66
CA LEU A 66 -2.57 -2.88 -14.25
C LEU A 66 -3.99 -2.47 -13.95
N THR A 67 -4.66 -3.27 -13.12
CA THR A 67 -5.99 -2.97 -12.60
C THR A 67 -5.90 -2.76 -11.09
N MET A 68 -6.97 -2.22 -10.51
CA MET A 68 -7.04 -2.08 -9.05
C MET A 68 -6.84 -3.43 -8.37
N LYS A 69 -7.38 -4.50 -8.94
CA LYS A 69 -7.24 -5.85 -8.38
C LYS A 69 -5.80 -6.34 -8.35
N ASP A 70 -4.97 -5.92 -9.29
CA ASP A 70 -3.55 -6.29 -9.27
C ASP A 70 -2.85 -5.72 -8.05
N PHE A 71 -3.14 -4.46 -7.70
CA PHE A 71 -2.56 -3.83 -6.51
C PHE A 71 -3.10 -4.45 -5.22
N THR A 72 -4.38 -4.80 -5.19
CA THR A 72 -4.97 -5.47 -4.03
C THR A 72 -4.36 -6.85 -3.83
N LYS A 73 -4.15 -7.61 -4.91
CA LYS A 73 -3.47 -8.90 -4.86
C LYS A 73 -2.03 -8.77 -4.40
N GLN A 74 -1.34 -7.71 -4.82
CA GLN A 74 0.03 -7.45 -4.36
C GLN A 74 0.08 -7.34 -2.83
N LEU A 75 -0.81 -6.55 -2.25
CA LEU A 75 -0.87 -6.41 -0.79
C LEU A 75 -1.19 -7.74 -0.12
N LEU A 76 -2.18 -8.47 -0.64
CA LEU A 76 -2.56 -9.76 -0.08
C LEU A 76 -1.38 -10.74 -0.08
N LYS A 77 -0.67 -10.84 -1.20
CA LYS A 77 0.49 -11.72 -1.29
C LYS A 77 1.62 -11.30 -0.37
N LEU A 78 1.81 -9.99 -0.20
CA LEU A 78 2.84 -9.48 0.71
C LEU A 78 2.54 -9.92 2.15
N VAL A 79 1.32 -9.66 2.64
CA VAL A 79 0.98 -10.01 4.03
C VAL A 79 0.93 -11.53 4.24
N ASP A 80 0.44 -12.28 3.26
CA ASP A 80 0.43 -13.74 3.35
C ASP A 80 1.85 -14.30 3.36
N GLY A 81 2.72 -13.77 2.51
CA GLY A 81 4.13 -14.20 2.46
C GLY A 81 4.89 -13.89 3.73
N LEU A 82 4.50 -12.84 4.45
CA LEU A 82 5.10 -12.46 5.72
C LEU A 82 4.38 -13.08 6.94
N ASN A 83 3.37 -13.90 6.71
CA ASN A 83 2.55 -14.53 7.75
C ASN A 83 1.88 -13.50 8.67
N ILE A 84 1.44 -12.40 8.10
CA ILE A 84 0.73 -11.35 8.83
C ILE A 84 -0.76 -11.58 8.67
N ASN A 85 -1.44 -11.88 9.77
CA ASN A 85 -2.88 -12.12 9.74
C ASN A 85 -3.66 -10.81 9.83
N LYS A 86 -3.34 -9.96 10.80
CA LYS A 86 -4.02 -8.68 11.01
C LYS A 86 -3.04 -7.53 10.99
N PHE A 87 -3.49 -6.38 10.49
CA PHE A 87 -2.64 -5.19 10.41
C PHE A 87 -3.48 -3.93 10.34
N HIS A 88 -2.84 -2.80 10.65
CA HIS A 88 -3.39 -1.47 10.46
C HIS A 88 -2.99 -1.01 9.06
N LEU A 89 -3.94 -0.53 8.28
CA LEU A 89 -3.68 -0.14 6.89
C LEU A 89 -3.85 1.36 6.71
N VAL A 90 -2.84 2.00 6.13
CA VAL A 90 -2.82 3.43 5.84
C VAL A 90 -2.61 3.61 4.35
N GLY A 91 -3.50 4.33 3.69
CA GLY A 91 -3.40 4.57 2.25
C GLY A 91 -3.49 6.05 1.90
N PHE A 92 -2.63 6.50 0.98
CA PHE A 92 -2.58 7.86 0.48
C PHE A 92 -2.85 7.89 -1.02
N SER A 93 -3.77 8.76 -1.47
CA SER A 93 -4.10 8.96 -2.89
C SER A 93 -4.58 7.65 -3.51
N ILE A 94 -3.92 7.13 -4.57
CA ILE A 94 -4.30 5.81 -5.11
C ILE A 94 -4.17 4.72 -4.05
N GLY A 95 -3.23 4.87 -3.12
CA GLY A 95 -3.10 3.95 -1.99
C GLY A 95 -4.37 3.89 -1.14
N SER A 96 -5.12 4.99 -1.05
CA SER A 96 -6.41 4.98 -0.35
C SER A 96 -7.45 4.15 -1.08
N LEU A 97 -7.43 4.17 -2.41
CA LEU A 97 -8.35 3.35 -3.21
C LEU A 97 -7.99 1.86 -3.11
N ILE A 98 -6.70 1.54 -3.11
CA ILE A 98 -6.23 0.17 -2.92
C ILE A 98 -6.64 -0.33 -1.52
N ALA A 99 -6.46 0.51 -0.51
CA ALA A 99 -6.84 0.16 0.87
C ALA A 99 -8.33 -0.10 0.99
N ARG A 100 -9.14 0.72 0.33
CA ARG A 100 -10.61 0.52 0.32
C ARG A 100 -11.00 -0.74 -0.43
N ASP A 101 -10.36 -1.03 -1.56
CA ASP A 101 -10.63 -2.26 -2.31
C ASP A 101 -10.24 -3.49 -1.47
N PHE A 102 -9.09 -3.44 -0.81
CA PHE A 102 -8.68 -4.51 0.10
C PHE A 102 -9.70 -4.70 1.22
N ALA A 103 -10.14 -3.60 1.84
CA ALA A 103 -11.12 -3.65 2.94
C ALA A 103 -12.45 -4.24 2.49
N SER A 104 -12.85 -4.02 1.24
CA SER A 104 -14.13 -4.53 0.73
C SER A 104 -14.17 -6.06 0.67
N SER A 105 -13.02 -6.70 0.51
CA SER A 105 -12.94 -8.16 0.39
C SER A 105 -12.30 -8.83 1.62
N PHE A 106 -11.45 -8.11 2.35
CA PHE A 106 -10.63 -8.69 3.42
C PHE A 106 -10.69 -7.86 4.69
N SER A 107 -11.85 -7.32 5.04
CA SER A 107 -12.00 -6.47 6.24
C SER A 107 -11.61 -7.19 7.53
N ASP A 108 -11.74 -8.51 7.57
CA ASP A 108 -11.37 -9.32 8.74
C ASP A 108 -9.83 -9.34 8.98
N ARG A 109 -9.04 -8.93 7.97
CA ARG A 109 -7.59 -8.82 8.11
C ARG A 109 -7.16 -7.46 8.68
N LEU A 110 -8.07 -6.49 8.80
CA LEU A 110 -7.74 -5.13 9.19
C LEU A 110 -8.06 -4.87 10.65
N SER A 111 -7.05 -4.43 11.40
CA SER A 111 -7.23 -3.92 12.76
C SER A 111 -7.72 -2.48 12.74
N SER A 112 -7.34 -1.72 11.72
CA SER A 112 -7.85 -0.38 11.46
C SER A 112 -7.58 0.02 10.01
N LEU A 113 -8.29 1.03 9.53
CA LEU A 113 -8.14 1.56 8.18
C LEU A 113 -8.08 3.08 8.25
N THR A 114 -7.01 3.67 7.72
CA THR A 114 -6.83 5.11 7.63
C THR A 114 -6.58 5.47 6.17
N ILE A 115 -7.40 6.36 5.61
CA ILE A 115 -7.24 6.79 4.22
C ILE A 115 -7.28 8.31 4.16
N PHE A 116 -6.50 8.89 3.26
CA PHE A 116 -6.50 10.33 3.03
C PHE A 116 -6.03 10.64 1.61
N GLY A 117 -6.32 11.87 1.15
CA GLY A 117 -6.06 12.22 -0.23
C GLY A 117 -6.92 11.44 -1.21
N THR A 118 -8.11 11.00 -0.78
CA THR A 118 -8.99 10.14 -1.57
C THR A 118 -9.72 10.94 -2.63
N VAL A 119 -9.81 10.36 -3.83
CA VAL A 119 -10.70 10.84 -4.88
C VAL A 119 -12.11 10.33 -4.58
N TYR A 120 -13.10 11.22 -4.63
CA TYR A 120 -14.43 10.84 -4.27
C TYR A 120 -15.42 11.84 -4.89
N LYS A 121 -16.44 11.36 -5.57
CA LYS A 121 -17.50 12.12 -6.26
C LYS A 121 -17.01 13.41 -6.93
N ARG A 122 -16.31 13.27 -8.05
CA ARG A 122 -15.82 14.41 -8.81
C ARG A 122 -16.65 14.63 -10.07
N SER A 123 -16.72 15.89 -10.51
CA SER A 123 -17.29 16.23 -11.81
C SER A 123 -16.40 15.63 -12.92
N GLU A 124 -16.94 15.56 -14.14
CA GLU A 124 -16.16 15.06 -15.28
C GLU A 124 -14.94 15.93 -15.56
N ASP A 125 -15.04 17.25 -15.37
CA ASP A 125 -13.91 18.14 -15.56
C ASP A 125 -12.83 17.91 -14.51
N GLU A 126 -13.21 17.71 -13.27
CA GLU A 126 -12.28 17.40 -12.19
C GLU A 126 -11.58 16.08 -12.44
N LYS A 127 -12.32 15.06 -12.89
CA LYS A 127 -11.74 13.76 -13.23
C LYS A 127 -10.71 13.89 -14.35
N ARG A 128 -10.98 14.68 -15.37
CA ARG A 128 -10.02 14.91 -16.46
C ARG A 128 -8.77 15.61 -15.98
N GLN A 129 -8.92 16.61 -15.11
CA GLN A 129 -7.77 17.30 -14.55
C GLN A 129 -6.85 16.37 -13.76
N ILE A 130 -7.44 15.44 -13.02
CA ILE A 130 -6.66 14.46 -12.28
C ILE A 130 -5.93 13.51 -13.20
N LEU A 131 -6.61 13.01 -14.24
CA LEU A 131 -5.98 12.11 -15.22
C LEU A 131 -4.82 12.77 -15.94
N ASN A 132 -4.92 14.08 -16.20
CA ASN A 132 -3.86 14.82 -16.87
C ASN A 132 -2.62 15.03 -16.01
N ARG A 133 -2.71 14.84 -14.69
CA ARG A 133 -1.55 14.93 -13.77
C ARG A 133 -0.74 13.63 -13.75
N TYR A 134 -1.34 12.56 -14.13
CA TYR A 134 -0.75 11.23 -14.08
C TYR A 134 -0.70 10.65 -15.46
#